data_a0dc3d7efb2d0e31a2184bdbe7850a49
#
_entry.id   a0dc3d7efb2d0e31a2184bdbe7850a49
#
_cell.length_a   1.000
_cell.length_b   1.000
_cell.length_c   1.000
_cell.angle_alpha   90.00
_cell.angle_beta   90.00
_cell.angle_gamma   90.00
#
_symmetry.space_group_name_H-M   'P 1'
#
loop_
_entity.id
_entity.type
_entity.pdbx_description
1 polymer ?
#
loop_
_entity_poly.entity_id
_entity_poly.type
_entity_poly.pdbx_seq_one_letter_code
_entity_poly.pdbx_strand_id
1 'polypeptide(L)'
;AIRSCLVGSEMCIRDRWHIAGGTTDTIAALQAARGLTGATLVCKRGPLGCVVFEGAIDGWDSGVASPVREIEVFNVLGAGDGFMAGFLSGWLRGEPTAKCALYANICGALAVSRHGCAPSYPSQTELRHMIDTGSEDFALRKDRRLEQIHWATTRRRRHERLLAFAFDHRSQFVEMAAANGKTEADIDRFKLIALQAVTETAASHAGVGRL
;
A
#
# COMPACT_ATOMS: atom_id res chain seq x y z
N ALA A 1 -10.02 -10.37 -15.28
CA ALA A 1 -9.43 -9.06 -15.56
C ALA A 1 -8.32 -8.67 -14.55
N ILE A 2 -8.18 -9.36 -13.40
CA ILE A 2 -7.14 -9.08 -12.39
C ILE A 2 -5.79 -9.75 -12.74
N ARG A 3 -5.72 -10.55 -13.78
CA ARG A 3 -4.51 -11.31 -14.17
C ARG A 3 -3.36 -10.48 -14.75
N SER A 4 -3.53 -9.19 -14.97
CA SER A 4 -2.55 -8.36 -15.67
C SER A 4 -1.89 -7.27 -14.82
N CYS A 5 -2.08 -7.24 -13.50
CA CYS A 5 -1.41 -6.27 -12.64
C CYS A 5 -0.72 -6.98 -11.48
N LEU A 6 0.59 -7.01 -11.49
CA LEU A 6 1.38 -7.42 -10.32
C LEU A 6 1.56 -6.18 -9.45
N VAL A 7 0.67 -6.02 -8.49
CA VAL A 7 0.74 -4.96 -7.49
C VAL A 7 1.36 -5.55 -6.25
N GLY A 8 2.68 -5.48 -6.16
CA GLY A 8 3.38 -5.77 -4.92
C GLY A 8 3.50 -4.48 -4.11
N SER A 9 2.73 -4.31 -3.03
CA SER A 9 2.88 -3.19 -2.12
C SER A 9 4.21 -3.22 -1.36
N GLU A 10 4.83 -4.38 -1.30
CA GLU A 10 6.14 -4.58 -0.72
C GLU A 10 6.91 -5.61 -1.52
N MET A 11 7.47 -5.20 -2.66
CA MET A 11 8.68 -5.90 -3.07
C MET A 11 9.77 -5.48 -2.10
N CYS A 12 9.89 -6.22 -1.02
CA CYS A 12 11.01 -6.17 -0.12
C CYS A 12 12.30 -6.24 -0.97
N ILE A 13 13.35 -5.60 -0.53
CA ILE A 13 14.69 -5.74 -1.16
C ILE A 13 15.02 -7.22 -1.39
N ARG A 14 14.57 -8.10 -0.49
CA ARG A 14 14.67 -9.55 -0.57
C ARG A 14 13.90 -10.13 -1.76
N ASP A 15 12.66 -9.70 -2.02
CA ASP A 15 11.84 -10.25 -3.12
C ASP A 15 12.38 -9.83 -4.48
N ARG A 16 12.85 -8.58 -4.62
CA ARG A 16 13.57 -8.13 -5.82
C ARG A 16 14.83 -8.94 -6.05
N TRP A 17 15.57 -9.23 -4.99
CA TRP A 17 16.78 -10.02 -5.05
C TRP A 17 16.50 -11.46 -5.52
N HIS A 18 15.42 -12.08 -5.04
CA HIS A 18 15.00 -13.42 -5.48
C HIS A 18 14.53 -13.44 -6.94
N ILE A 19 13.67 -12.50 -7.34
CA ILE A 19 13.18 -12.40 -8.73
C ILE A 19 14.33 -12.13 -9.69
N ALA A 20 15.29 -11.32 -9.29
CA ALA A 20 16.40 -10.89 -10.12
C ALA A 20 17.62 -11.83 -10.08
N GLY A 21 17.52 -13.00 -9.48
CA GLY A 21 18.62 -13.96 -9.41
C GLY A 21 19.84 -13.45 -8.64
N GLY A 22 19.63 -12.57 -7.63
CA GLY A 22 20.70 -12.06 -6.78
C GLY A 22 21.28 -10.70 -7.18
N THR A 23 20.74 -10.03 -8.21
CA THR A 23 21.21 -8.68 -8.57
C THR A 23 20.62 -7.60 -7.65
N THR A 24 21.44 -6.60 -7.33
CA THR A 24 21.01 -5.37 -6.63
C THR A 24 20.59 -4.26 -7.60
N ASP A 25 20.84 -4.43 -8.89
CA ASP A 25 20.41 -3.48 -9.92
C ASP A 25 18.90 -3.54 -10.11
N THR A 26 18.25 -2.40 -9.90
CA THR A 26 16.79 -2.29 -9.97
C THR A 26 16.27 -2.47 -11.40
N ILE A 27 16.97 -1.99 -12.42
CA ILE A 27 16.55 -2.17 -13.82
C ILE A 27 16.67 -3.64 -14.22
N ALA A 28 17.75 -4.31 -13.88
CA ALA A 28 17.90 -5.74 -14.13
C ALA A 28 16.81 -6.56 -13.43
N ALA A 29 16.43 -6.20 -12.19
CA ALA A 29 15.34 -6.82 -11.47
C ALA A 29 13.97 -6.61 -12.16
N LEU A 30 13.73 -5.40 -12.65
CA LEU A 30 12.50 -5.08 -13.39
C LEU A 30 12.43 -5.81 -14.74
N GLN A 31 13.57 -5.95 -15.44
CA GLN A 31 13.67 -6.73 -16.67
C GLN A 31 13.40 -8.21 -16.42
N ALA A 32 13.96 -8.77 -15.36
CA ALA A 32 13.68 -10.15 -14.95
C ALA A 32 12.18 -10.34 -14.64
N ALA A 33 11.57 -9.42 -13.87
CA ALA A 33 10.14 -9.45 -13.60
C ALA A 33 9.32 -9.31 -14.88
N ARG A 34 9.72 -8.46 -15.83
CA ARG A 34 9.07 -8.31 -17.13
C ARG A 34 9.12 -9.59 -17.94
N GLY A 35 10.20 -10.37 -17.86
CA GLY A 35 10.29 -11.69 -18.50
C GLY A 35 9.28 -12.71 -17.96
N LEU A 36 8.78 -12.51 -16.74
CA LEU A 36 7.81 -13.40 -16.10
C LEU A 36 6.36 -12.97 -16.32
N THR A 37 6.10 -11.71 -16.67
CA THR A 37 4.73 -11.20 -16.78
C THR A 37 4.60 -10.05 -17.78
N GLY A 38 3.47 -10.01 -18.48
CA GLY A 38 3.04 -8.87 -19.29
C GLY A 38 2.27 -7.79 -18.49
N ALA A 39 2.18 -7.93 -17.17
CA ALA A 39 1.44 -6.98 -16.33
C ALA A 39 2.13 -5.61 -16.27
N THR A 40 1.36 -4.57 -15.92
CA THR A 40 1.91 -3.26 -15.59
C THR A 40 2.78 -3.36 -14.33
N LEU A 41 4.04 -2.93 -14.43
CA LEU A 41 4.97 -2.91 -13.30
C LEU A 41 5.09 -1.48 -12.74
N VAL A 42 4.90 -1.34 -11.45
CA VAL A 42 5.00 -0.05 -10.75
C VAL A 42 6.19 -0.08 -9.80
N CYS A 43 7.23 0.66 -10.14
CA CYS A 43 8.42 0.80 -9.32
C CYS A 43 8.33 2.03 -8.43
N LYS A 44 8.16 1.83 -7.12
CA LYS A 44 8.20 2.90 -6.11
C LYS A 44 9.66 3.23 -5.78
N ARG A 45 10.00 4.51 -5.75
CA ARG A 45 11.37 5.01 -5.55
C ARG A 45 11.49 5.94 -4.34
N GLY A 46 10.54 5.87 -3.42
CA GLY A 46 10.51 6.73 -2.23
C GLY A 46 10.48 8.22 -2.59
N PRO A 47 11.48 9.02 -2.15
CA PRO A 47 11.53 10.46 -2.44
C PRO A 47 11.63 10.80 -3.93
N LEU A 48 11.98 9.86 -4.78
CA LEU A 48 12.05 10.03 -6.22
C LEU A 48 10.72 9.71 -6.94
N GLY A 49 9.66 9.46 -6.20
CA GLY A 49 8.36 9.12 -6.75
C GLY A 49 8.26 7.69 -7.26
N CYS A 50 7.74 7.51 -8.47
CA CYS A 50 7.61 6.20 -9.09
C CYS A 50 7.83 6.24 -10.59
N VAL A 51 8.07 5.04 -11.15
CA VAL A 51 8.07 4.81 -12.60
C VAL A 51 7.16 3.63 -12.89
N VAL A 52 6.31 3.76 -13.89
CA VAL A 52 5.34 2.74 -14.31
C VAL A 52 5.72 2.22 -15.69
N PHE A 53 5.86 0.91 -15.83
CA PHE A 53 6.23 0.24 -17.06
C PHE A 53 5.08 -0.62 -17.58
N GLU A 54 4.64 -0.34 -18.79
CA GLU A 54 3.57 -1.08 -19.48
C GLU A 54 4.13 -2.00 -20.58
N GLY A 55 5.31 -1.69 -21.10
CA GLY A 55 6.00 -2.43 -22.17
C GLY A 55 7.35 -2.98 -21.78
N ALA A 56 8.24 -3.11 -22.76
CA ALA A 56 9.64 -3.49 -22.57
C ALA A 56 10.35 -2.50 -21.64
N ILE A 57 11.37 -2.98 -20.94
CA ILE A 57 12.14 -2.19 -19.97
C ILE A 57 13.60 -2.16 -20.44
N ASP A 58 13.97 -1.06 -21.09
CA ASP A 58 15.33 -0.83 -21.56
C ASP A 58 16.14 0.06 -20.60
N GLY A 59 15.42 0.78 -19.73
CA GLY A 59 15.96 1.69 -18.74
C GLY A 59 14.84 2.46 -18.03
N TRP A 60 15.20 3.45 -17.23
CA TRP A 60 14.22 4.26 -16.52
C TRP A 60 13.33 5.07 -17.47
N ASP A 61 13.87 5.48 -18.61
CA ASP A 61 13.18 6.32 -19.60
C ASP A 61 12.14 5.55 -20.45
N SER A 62 12.14 4.21 -20.37
CA SER A 62 11.12 3.37 -21.02
C SER A 62 9.80 3.33 -20.26
N GLY A 63 9.75 3.88 -19.06
CA GLY A 63 8.55 3.96 -18.22
C GLY A 63 7.99 5.37 -18.10
N VAL A 64 6.77 5.44 -17.59
CA VAL A 64 6.11 6.72 -17.26
C VAL A 64 6.56 7.13 -15.85
N ALA A 65 7.44 8.13 -15.78
CA ALA A 65 7.91 8.68 -14.51
C ALA A 65 6.89 9.66 -13.91
N SER A 66 6.70 9.57 -12.59
CA SER A 66 5.93 10.55 -11.84
C SER A 66 6.74 10.97 -10.62
N PRO A 67 7.37 12.15 -10.66
CA PRO A 67 8.12 12.68 -9.52
C PRO A 67 7.19 13.11 -8.40
N VAL A 68 7.74 13.24 -7.20
CA VAL A 68 7.05 13.80 -6.04
C VAL A 68 7.73 15.08 -5.59
N ARG A 69 6.96 15.96 -4.94
CA ARG A 69 7.52 17.06 -4.19
C ARG A 69 8.12 16.51 -2.89
N GLU A 70 9.23 17.09 -2.47
CA GLU A 70 9.82 16.82 -1.17
C GLU A 70 8.89 17.33 -0.05
N ILE A 71 8.64 16.49 0.94
CA ILE A 71 7.76 16.74 2.09
C ILE A 71 8.36 16.19 3.37
N GLU A 72 7.85 16.65 4.53
CA GLU A 72 8.16 16.04 5.82
C GLU A 72 7.57 14.62 5.88
N VAL A 73 8.41 13.63 6.13
CA VAL A 73 7.99 12.27 6.42
C VAL A 73 7.83 12.11 7.93
N PHE A 74 6.59 11.99 8.38
CA PHE A 74 6.26 11.85 9.80
C PHE A 74 6.15 10.37 10.21
N ASN A 75 5.57 9.52 9.34
CA ASN A 75 5.40 8.10 9.59
C ASN A 75 5.38 7.34 8.27
N VAL A 76 6.17 6.29 8.14
CA VAL A 76 6.25 5.49 6.91
C VAL A 76 5.25 4.33 6.85
N LEU A 77 4.59 4.01 7.98
CA LEU A 77 3.68 2.87 8.07
C LEU A 77 2.45 3.07 7.17
N GLY A 78 2.20 2.12 6.28
CA GLY A 78 1.09 2.18 5.34
C GLY A 78 1.31 3.07 4.11
N ALA A 79 2.48 3.69 3.96
CA ALA A 79 2.79 4.52 2.78
C ALA A 79 2.61 3.76 1.47
N GLY A 80 3.04 2.50 1.43
CA GLY A 80 2.90 1.62 0.27
C GLY A 80 1.45 1.33 -0.08
N ASP A 81 0.61 1.07 0.91
CA ASP A 81 -0.81 0.77 0.73
C ASP A 81 -1.57 2.03 0.30
N GLY A 82 -1.29 3.18 0.92
CA GLY A 82 -1.83 4.48 0.49
C GLY A 82 -1.47 4.81 -0.96
N PHE A 83 -0.20 4.60 -1.33
CA PHE A 83 0.26 4.75 -2.71
C PHE A 83 -0.53 3.84 -3.66
N MET A 84 -0.65 2.56 -3.34
CA MET A 84 -1.36 1.61 -4.21
C MET A 84 -2.86 1.89 -4.30
N ALA A 85 -3.49 2.30 -3.21
CA ALA A 85 -4.88 2.74 -3.23
C ALA A 85 -5.08 3.91 -4.20
N GLY A 86 -4.17 4.87 -4.19
CA GLY A 86 -4.15 5.98 -5.16
C GLY A 86 -4.02 5.51 -6.60
N PHE A 87 -3.04 4.64 -6.87
CA PHE A 87 -2.83 4.07 -8.21
C PHE A 87 -4.07 3.36 -8.73
N LEU A 88 -4.57 2.40 -7.96
CA LEU A 88 -5.73 1.58 -8.31
C LEU A 88 -6.99 2.43 -8.46
N SER A 89 -7.13 3.49 -7.70
CA SER A 89 -8.28 4.39 -7.83
C SER A 89 -8.38 5.05 -9.20
N GLY A 90 -7.25 5.36 -9.84
CA GLY A 90 -7.19 5.85 -11.22
C GLY A 90 -7.34 4.71 -12.22
N TRP A 91 -6.57 3.65 -12.03
CA TRP A 91 -6.51 2.52 -12.94
C TRP A 91 -7.87 1.83 -13.14
N LEU A 92 -8.64 1.62 -12.08
CA LEU A 92 -9.99 1.05 -12.13
C LEU A 92 -11.01 1.92 -12.86
N ARG A 93 -10.73 3.21 -13.00
CA ARG A 93 -11.54 4.15 -13.79
C ARG A 93 -11.06 4.31 -15.23
N GLY A 94 -10.01 3.59 -15.64
CA GLY A 94 -9.43 3.71 -16.96
C GLY A 94 -8.68 5.03 -17.20
N GLU A 95 -8.20 5.68 -16.14
CA GLU A 95 -7.40 6.89 -16.25
C GLU A 95 -6.02 6.59 -16.86
N PRO A 96 -5.42 7.53 -17.58
CA PRO A 96 -4.06 7.38 -18.11
C PRO A 96 -3.04 7.06 -17.00
N THR A 97 -2.06 6.23 -17.34
CA THR A 97 -1.00 5.76 -16.43
C THR A 97 -0.31 6.90 -15.66
N ALA A 98 -0.04 8.02 -16.34
CA ALA A 98 0.56 9.19 -15.69
C ALA A 98 -0.32 9.77 -14.58
N LYS A 99 -1.65 9.78 -14.75
CA LYS A 99 -2.58 10.19 -13.71
C LYS A 99 -2.64 9.17 -12.57
N CYS A 100 -2.65 7.88 -12.87
CA CYS A 100 -2.61 6.83 -11.85
C CYS A 100 -1.36 6.97 -10.97
N ALA A 101 -0.20 7.22 -11.58
CA ALA A 101 1.06 7.45 -10.89
C ALA A 101 1.04 8.74 -10.04
N LEU A 102 0.45 9.82 -10.55
CA LEU A 102 0.24 11.06 -9.79
C LEU A 102 -0.64 10.83 -8.55
N TYR A 103 -1.77 10.15 -8.71
CA TYR A 103 -2.67 9.82 -7.59
C TYR A 103 -1.97 8.97 -6.54
N ALA A 104 -1.19 8.00 -6.99
CA ALA A 104 -0.39 7.14 -6.12
C ALA A 104 0.60 7.95 -5.27
N ASN A 105 1.36 8.84 -5.91
CA ASN A 105 2.33 9.67 -5.23
C ASN A 105 1.68 10.63 -4.22
N ILE A 106 0.57 11.27 -4.59
CA ILE A 106 -0.18 12.16 -3.67
C ILE A 106 -0.71 11.36 -2.47
N CYS A 107 -1.33 10.20 -2.71
CA CYS A 107 -1.86 9.38 -1.62
C CYS A 107 -0.75 8.86 -0.70
N GLY A 108 0.39 8.45 -1.25
CA GLY A 108 1.57 8.08 -0.49
C GLY A 108 2.12 9.24 0.35
N ALA A 109 2.23 10.43 -0.24
CA ALA A 109 2.68 11.65 0.43
C ALA A 109 1.77 12.03 1.61
N LEU A 110 0.45 12.01 1.42
CA LEU A 110 -0.51 12.28 2.49
C LEU A 110 -0.46 11.21 3.58
N ALA A 111 -0.29 9.94 3.21
CA ALA A 111 -0.16 8.85 4.18
C ALA A 111 1.07 9.01 5.08
N VAL A 112 2.25 9.36 4.52
CA VAL A 112 3.48 9.54 5.32
C VAL A 112 3.50 10.82 6.13
N SER A 113 2.65 11.79 5.80
CA SER A 113 2.59 13.08 6.49
C SER A 113 1.84 13.04 7.82
N ARG A 114 1.15 11.95 8.14
CA ARG A 114 0.27 11.83 9.30
C ARG A 114 0.64 10.66 10.21
N HIS A 115 0.07 10.66 11.39
CA HIS A 115 0.24 9.56 12.34
C HIS A 115 -0.78 8.44 12.07
N GLY A 116 -0.32 7.20 12.15
CA GLY A 116 -1.13 6.01 11.92
C GLY A 116 -0.94 5.42 10.52
N CYS A 117 -1.67 4.35 10.23
CA CYS A 117 -1.70 3.67 8.94
C CYS A 117 -3.01 4.01 8.22
N ALA A 118 -4.02 3.17 8.32
CA ALA A 118 -5.32 3.39 7.67
C ALA A 118 -5.98 4.75 7.99
N PRO A 119 -5.90 5.28 9.24
CA PRO A 119 -6.45 6.61 9.54
C PRO A 119 -5.77 7.77 8.82
N SER A 120 -4.56 7.59 8.30
CA SER A 120 -3.80 8.62 7.57
C SER A 120 -4.14 8.68 6.08
N TYR A 121 -4.84 7.68 5.54
CA TYR A 121 -5.13 7.62 4.11
C TYR A 121 -6.09 8.74 3.70
N PRO A 122 -5.79 9.39 2.57
CA PRO A 122 -6.63 10.48 2.09
C PRO A 122 -7.98 10.00 1.58
N SER A 123 -8.97 10.83 1.73
CA SER A 123 -10.23 10.68 1.00
C SER A 123 -10.09 11.13 -0.46
N GLN A 124 -11.07 10.75 -1.29
CA GLN A 124 -11.13 11.21 -2.68
C GLN A 124 -11.19 12.75 -2.79
N THR A 125 -11.78 13.41 -1.79
CA THR A 125 -11.87 14.88 -1.73
C THR A 125 -10.51 15.51 -1.46
N GLU A 126 -9.71 14.91 -0.58
CA GLU A 126 -8.33 15.36 -0.34
C GLU A 126 -7.45 15.15 -1.57
N LEU A 127 -7.55 13.99 -2.21
CA LEU A 127 -6.81 13.72 -3.45
C LEU A 127 -7.11 14.78 -4.52
N ARG A 128 -8.37 15.10 -4.73
CA ARG A 128 -8.78 16.15 -5.67
C ARG A 128 -8.23 17.52 -5.28
N HIS A 129 -8.36 17.88 -4.00
CA HIS A 129 -7.82 19.16 -3.51
C HIS A 129 -6.31 19.26 -3.76
N MET A 130 -5.56 18.20 -3.52
CA MET A 130 -4.11 18.18 -3.80
C MET A 130 -3.79 18.26 -5.28
N ILE A 131 -4.62 17.70 -6.16
CA ILE A 131 -4.45 17.80 -7.62
C ILE A 131 -4.72 19.23 -8.09
N ASP A 132 -5.80 19.84 -7.59
CA ASP A 132 -6.30 21.11 -8.10
C ASP A 132 -5.55 22.32 -7.49
N THR A 133 -5.17 22.23 -6.23
CA THR A 133 -4.61 23.35 -5.46
C THR A 133 -3.18 23.07 -4.98
N GLY A 134 -2.86 21.81 -4.65
CA GLY A 134 -1.62 21.47 -3.98
C GLY A 134 -1.57 21.96 -2.53
N SER A 135 -0.36 21.94 -1.97
CA SER A 135 -0.04 22.56 -0.69
C SER A 135 1.38 23.10 -0.75
N GLU A 136 1.63 24.28 -0.21
CA GLU A 136 2.98 24.85 -0.10
C GLU A 136 3.72 24.39 1.15
N ASP A 137 3.01 23.84 2.12
CA ASP A 137 3.59 23.36 3.36
C ASP A 137 4.51 22.15 3.13
N PHE A 138 5.74 22.23 3.61
CA PHE A 138 6.66 21.08 3.64
C PHE A 138 6.10 19.97 4.54
N ALA A 139 5.53 20.35 5.67
CA ALA A 139 4.84 19.44 6.58
C ALA A 139 3.34 19.43 6.29
N LEU A 140 2.88 18.59 5.36
CA LEU A 140 1.47 18.55 4.92
C LEU A 140 0.46 18.41 6.07
N ARG A 141 0.85 17.79 7.19
CA ARG A 141 0.00 17.69 8.40
C ARG A 141 -0.25 19.04 9.09
N LYS A 142 0.48 20.11 8.73
CA LYS A 142 0.27 21.47 9.23
C LYS A 142 -0.62 22.31 8.32
N ASP A 143 -0.89 21.83 7.11
CA ASP A 143 -1.84 22.47 6.21
C ASP A 143 -3.26 22.37 6.80
N ARG A 144 -3.77 23.49 7.27
CA ARG A 144 -5.08 23.58 7.95
C ARG A 144 -6.23 23.17 7.03
N ARG A 145 -6.11 23.42 5.72
CA ARG A 145 -7.16 23.07 4.76
C ARG A 145 -7.20 21.57 4.51
N LEU A 146 -6.04 20.94 4.32
CA LEU A 146 -5.95 19.49 4.20
C LEU A 146 -6.47 18.79 5.45
N GLU A 147 -6.08 19.26 6.63
CA GLU A 147 -6.56 18.69 7.88
C GLU A 147 -8.08 18.82 8.03
N GLN A 148 -8.64 19.97 7.70
CA GLN A 148 -10.09 20.17 7.72
C GLN A 148 -10.82 19.21 6.79
N ILE A 149 -10.34 19.05 5.55
CA ILE A 149 -10.93 18.13 4.56
C ILE A 149 -10.83 16.69 5.06
N HIS A 150 -9.67 16.30 5.58
CA HIS A 150 -9.45 14.96 6.13
C HIS A 150 -10.49 14.64 7.22
N TRP A 151 -10.56 15.48 8.23
CA TRP A 151 -11.50 15.29 9.33
C TRP A 151 -12.97 15.25 8.88
N ALA A 152 -13.36 16.10 7.95
CA ALA A 152 -14.71 16.17 7.44
C ALA A 152 -15.11 14.96 6.58
N THR A 153 -14.14 14.32 5.90
CA THR A 153 -14.44 13.30 4.88
C THR A 153 -14.09 11.86 5.30
N THR A 154 -13.24 11.68 6.30
CA THR A 154 -12.83 10.33 6.76
C THR A 154 -13.66 9.84 7.95
N ARG A 155 -14.26 10.72 8.73
CA ARG A 155 -15.02 10.35 9.94
C ARG A 155 -16.52 10.22 9.67
N ARG A 156 -16.90 9.35 8.74
CA ARG A 156 -18.31 9.19 8.33
C ARG A 156 -19.13 8.31 9.26
N ARG A 157 -18.50 7.49 10.10
CA ARG A 157 -19.19 6.58 11.02
C ARG A 157 -18.56 6.66 12.40
N ARG A 158 -19.40 6.77 13.43
CA ARG A 158 -18.99 6.52 14.82
C ARG A 158 -19.44 5.12 15.19
N HIS A 159 -18.50 4.34 15.70
CA HIS A 159 -18.79 3.07 16.35
C HIS A 159 -18.65 3.28 17.86
N GLU A 160 -19.66 2.98 18.64
CA GLU A 160 -19.60 3.04 20.10
C GLU A 160 -18.58 2.04 20.62
N ARG A 161 -18.47 0.90 19.96
CA ARG A 161 -17.55 -0.17 20.28
C ARG A 161 -17.12 -0.88 19.01
N LEU A 162 -15.82 -1.04 18.84
CA LEU A 162 -15.23 -1.84 17.77
C LEU A 162 -14.29 -2.88 18.40
N LEU A 163 -14.59 -4.15 18.19
CA LEU A 163 -13.72 -5.26 18.57
C LEU A 163 -13.23 -5.90 17.28
N ALA A 164 -11.94 -5.76 17.01
CA ALA A 164 -11.30 -6.35 15.83
C ALA A 164 -10.26 -7.38 16.28
N PHE A 165 -10.34 -8.57 15.70
CA PHE A 165 -9.30 -9.57 15.80
C PHE A 165 -8.55 -9.61 14.48
N ALA A 166 -7.24 -9.41 14.53
CA ALA A 166 -6.39 -9.45 13.35
C ALA A 166 -5.18 -10.34 13.59
N PHE A 167 -4.86 -11.17 12.63
CA PHE A 167 -3.59 -11.88 12.57
C PHE A 167 -3.10 -11.96 11.13
N ASP A 168 -1.80 -11.89 10.95
CA ASP A 168 -1.14 -11.99 9.66
C ASP A 168 -0.04 -13.05 9.67
N HIS A 169 0.40 -13.42 8.48
CA HIS A 169 1.47 -14.40 8.30
C HIS A 169 2.77 -13.65 7.97
N ARG A 170 3.56 -13.35 9.00
CA ARG A 170 4.87 -12.72 8.87
C ARG A 170 5.99 -13.72 9.18
N SER A 171 7.21 -13.38 8.78
CA SER A 171 8.40 -14.19 9.02
C SER A 171 8.58 -14.55 10.50
N GLN A 172 8.28 -13.61 11.42
CA GLN A 172 8.35 -13.85 12.85
C GLN A 172 7.44 -14.99 13.32
N PHE A 173 6.27 -15.17 12.68
CA PHE A 173 5.37 -16.26 13.03
C PHE A 173 5.92 -17.62 12.58
N VAL A 174 6.55 -17.65 11.39
CA VAL A 174 7.25 -18.83 10.88
C VAL A 174 8.46 -19.17 11.76
N GLU A 175 9.27 -18.18 12.12
CA GLU A 175 10.43 -18.33 12.99
C GLU A 175 10.03 -18.84 14.38
N MET A 176 8.97 -18.30 14.95
CA MET A 176 8.43 -18.75 16.24
C MET A 176 7.91 -20.19 16.18
N ALA A 177 7.23 -20.56 15.11
CA ALA A 177 6.76 -21.94 14.90
C ALA A 177 7.96 -22.91 14.79
N ALA A 178 8.95 -22.57 13.98
CA ALA A 178 10.16 -23.37 13.81
C ALA A 178 10.95 -23.53 15.11
N ALA A 179 11.11 -22.46 15.89
CA ALA A 179 11.76 -22.51 17.21
C ALA A 179 11.05 -23.46 18.21
N ASN A 180 9.77 -23.74 18.00
CA ASN A 180 8.96 -24.67 18.81
C ASN A 180 8.74 -26.03 18.10
N GLY A 181 9.51 -26.36 17.08
CA GLY A 181 9.42 -27.62 16.33
C GLY A 181 8.12 -27.78 15.55
N LYS A 182 7.48 -26.66 15.15
CA LYS A 182 6.25 -26.60 14.38
C LYS A 182 6.52 -26.26 12.92
N THR A 183 5.59 -26.61 12.06
CA THR A 183 5.66 -26.44 10.61
C THR A 183 4.65 -25.38 10.14
N GLU A 184 4.68 -25.03 8.87
CA GLU A 184 3.67 -24.13 8.26
C GLU A 184 2.26 -24.73 8.36
N ALA A 185 2.11 -26.05 8.24
CA ALA A 185 0.82 -26.71 8.41
C ALA A 185 0.25 -26.53 9.85
N ASP A 186 1.11 -26.44 10.85
CA ASP A 186 0.68 -26.12 12.22
C ASP A 186 0.23 -24.67 12.35
N ILE A 187 0.86 -23.75 11.60
CA ILE A 187 0.45 -22.34 11.53
C ILE A 187 -0.94 -22.23 10.90
N ASP A 188 -1.18 -22.92 9.81
CA ASP A 188 -2.49 -22.91 9.13
C ASP A 188 -3.58 -23.49 10.03
N ARG A 189 -3.28 -24.59 10.74
CA ARG A 189 -4.19 -25.14 11.74
C ARG A 189 -4.48 -24.16 12.88
N PHE A 190 -3.47 -23.45 13.37
CA PHE A 190 -3.66 -22.40 14.38
C PHE A 190 -4.58 -21.29 13.88
N LYS A 191 -4.39 -20.83 12.64
CA LYS A 191 -5.24 -19.80 12.03
C LYS A 191 -6.70 -20.24 11.93
N LEU A 192 -6.94 -21.50 11.55
CA LEU A 192 -8.30 -22.05 11.49
C LEU A 192 -8.96 -22.09 12.86
N ILE A 193 -8.23 -22.50 13.91
CA ILE A 193 -8.74 -22.50 15.30
C ILE A 193 -9.04 -21.06 15.73
N ALA A 194 -8.16 -20.12 15.46
CA ALA A 194 -8.36 -18.71 15.79
C ALA A 194 -9.59 -18.13 15.08
N LEU A 195 -9.76 -18.42 13.79
CA LEU A 195 -10.92 -17.99 13.01
C LEU A 195 -12.23 -18.58 13.56
N GLN A 196 -12.23 -19.86 13.92
CA GLN A 196 -13.38 -20.50 14.54
C GLN A 196 -13.75 -19.84 15.87
N ALA A 197 -12.78 -19.61 16.75
CA ALA A 197 -13.00 -18.96 18.04
C ALA A 197 -13.58 -17.56 17.89
N VAL A 198 -13.08 -16.76 16.93
CA VAL A 198 -13.63 -15.43 16.62
C VAL A 198 -15.06 -15.53 16.10
N THR A 199 -15.33 -16.50 15.23
CA THR A 199 -16.68 -16.70 14.66
C THR A 199 -17.69 -17.06 15.75
N GLU A 200 -17.33 -17.95 16.67
CA GLU A 200 -18.16 -18.34 17.81
C GLU A 200 -18.38 -17.15 18.76
N THR A 201 -17.32 -16.38 19.05
CA THR A 201 -17.41 -15.19 19.88
C THR A 201 -18.31 -14.13 19.23
N ALA A 202 -18.17 -13.90 17.92
CA ALA A 202 -19.00 -12.95 17.20
C ALA A 202 -20.49 -13.36 17.15
N ALA A 203 -20.77 -14.65 17.14
CA ALA A 203 -22.15 -15.16 17.18
C ALA A 203 -22.82 -14.99 18.55
N SER A 204 -22.02 -15.01 19.62
CA SER A 204 -22.52 -14.97 21.02
C SER A 204 -22.52 -13.56 21.62
N HIS A 205 -21.87 -12.58 21.02
CA HIS A 205 -21.72 -11.23 21.54
C HIS A 205 -22.24 -10.18 20.56
N ALA A 206 -23.30 -9.46 20.96
CA ALA A 206 -23.79 -8.32 20.18
C ALA A 206 -22.74 -7.21 20.09
N GLY A 207 -22.48 -6.70 18.88
CA GLY A 207 -21.51 -5.61 18.64
C GLY A 207 -20.11 -6.07 18.23
N VAL A 208 -19.87 -7.39 18.10
CA VAL A 208 -18.68 -7.90 17.43
C VAL A 208 -18.93 -7.88 15.92
N GLY A 209 -18.23 -7.00 15.21
CA GLY A 209 -18.41 -6.86 13.75
C GLY A 209 -17.98 -8.11 13.00
N ARG A 210 -18.76 -8.48 11.99
CA ARG A 210 -18.29 -9.40 10.95
C ARG A 210 -17.44 -8.60 9.96
N LEU A 211 -16.20 -9.01 9.74
CA LEU A 211 -15.38 -8.58 8.62
C LEU A 211 -15.80 -9.31 7.36
#